data_6736883951d6cdadaf0ad8c0f87a813f
#
_entry.id   6736883951d6cdadaf0ad8c0f87a813f
#
_cell.length_a   1.000
_cell.length_b   1.000
_cell.length_c   1.000
_cell.angle_alpha   90.00
_cell.angle_beta   90.00
_cell.angle_gamma   90.00
#
_symmetry.space_group_name_H-M   'P 1'
#
loop_
_entity.id
_entity.type
_entity.pdbx_description
1 polymer ?
#
loop_
_entity_poly.entity_id
_entity_poly.type
_entity_poly.pdbx_seq_one_letter_code
_entity_poly.pdbx_strand_id
1 'polypeptide(L)'
;MRLPLNSEDQADINVAESVKLIRAAIDQGVNYIDTAYVYHEGQSEVVVGEALKEGYREKVKVATKMPVFSVESKADLDRVFETQLKRLKTDHVDFYLLHSLMAQTWRKAQELDILGWAEGKVDEGKIGYLGFSFHDEYDIFREIVDAFDWTFCQIQYNYLDEHYQAGKAGLEYAAGRGLAVVVMEPLAGGLLAVQPPVDIQREWDKTGVKRSAADWALRWVWNHSEVATALSGMNAMG
;
A
#
# COMPACT_ATOMS: atom_id res chain seq x y z
N MET A 1 4.57 4.52 -1.89
CA MET A 1 6.04 4.37 -1.79
C MET A 1 6.67 5.74 -1.57
N ARG A 2 7.69 5.84 -0.73
CA ARG A 2 8.52 7.05 -0.57
C ARG A 2 9.90 6.73 -1.12
N LEU A 3 10.39 7.52 -2.08
CA LEU A 3 11.69 7.29 -2.72
C LEU A 3 12.64 8.45 -2.41
N PRO A 4 13.97 8.21 -2.37
CA PRO A 4 14.96 9.28 -2.28
C PRO A 4 14.80 10.30 -3.40
N LEU A 5 14.86 11.59 -3.06
CA LEU A 5 14.77 12.71 -4.00
C LEU A 5 16.11 13.42 -4.13
N ASN A 6 16.36 14.06 -5.27
CA ASN A 6 17.50 14.94 -5.48
C ASN A 6 17.21 16.38 -4.99
N SER A 7 15.91 16.76 -4.94
CA SER A 7 15.42 18.08 -4.55
C SER A 7 14.10 17.97 -3.77
N GLU A 8 13.44 19.08 -3.49
CA GLU A 8 12.10 19.11 -2.89
C GLU A 8 10.97 18.72 -3.87
N ASP A 9 11.27 18.68 -5.16
CA ASP A 9 10.33 18.25 -6.20
C ASP A 9 10.07 16.73 -6.10
N GLN A 10 8.81 16.35 -5.97
CA GLN A 10 8.40 14.96 -5.83
C GLN A 10 8.66 14.12 -7.10
N ALA A 11 8.77 14.76 -8.26
CA ALA A 11 9.13 14.10 -9.51
C ALA A 11 10.64 13.86 -9.67
N ASP A 12 11.47 14.64 -8.94
CA ASP A 12 12.94 14.57 -9.03
C ASP A 12 13.53 13.46 -8.18
N ILE A 13 13.21 12.21 -8.53
CA ILE A 13 13.66 11.03 -7.81
C ILE A 13 15.16 10.79 -8.08
N ASN A 14 15.92 10.50 -7.04
CA ASN A 14 17.24 9.90 -7.19
C ASN A 14 17.10 8.43 -7.60
N VAL A 15 17.03 8.21 -8.92
CA VAL A 15 16.75 6.88 -9.49
C VAL A 15 17.80 5.85 -9.07
N ALA A 16 19.09 6.22 -9.10
CA ALA A 16 20.16 5.28 -8.78
C ALA A 16 20.09 4.81 -7.33
N GLU A 17 19.89 5.73 -6.38
CA GLU A 17 19.78 5.38 -4.96
C GLU A 17 18.46 4.65 -4.67
N SER A 18 17.36 5.02 -5.34
CA SER A 18 16.07 4.33 -5.21
C SER A 18 16.13 2.88 -5.68
N VAL A 19 16.76 2.62 -6.83
CA VAL A 19 16.96 1.26 -7.35
C VAL A 19 17.82 0.44 -6.38
N LYS A 20 18.91 1.01 -5.88
CA LYS A 20 19.79 0.36 -4.89
C LYS A 20 19.03 0.02 -3.60
N LEU A 21 18.24 0.96 -3.08
CA LEU A 21 17.43 0.77 -1.87
C LEU A 21 16.39 -0.35 -2.05
N ILE A 22 15.62 -0.33 -3.15
CA ILE A 22 14.61 -1.35 -3.45
C ILE A 22 15.26 -2.72 -3.58
N ARG A 23 16.36 -2.85 -4.34
CA ARG A 23 17.07 -4.12 -4.51
C ARG A 23 17.65 -4.63 -3.19
N ALA A 24 18.23 -3.75 -2.38
CA ALA A 24 18.75 -4.12 -1.06
C ALA A 24 17.64 -4.66 -0.14
N ALA A 25 16.46 -4.04 -0.15
CA ALA A 25 15.30 -4.52 0.61
C ALA A 25 14.85 -5.92 0.12
N ILE A 26 14.79 -6.13 -1.19
CA ILE A 26 14.44 -7.44 -1.78
C ILE A 26 15.46 -8.51 -1.39
N ASP A 27 16.74 -8.20 -1.48
CA ASP A 27 17.81 -9.13 -1.12
C ASP A 27 17.84 -9.47 0.39
N GLN A 28 17.23 -8.62 1.22
CA GLN A 28 16.99 -8.86 2.65
C GLN A 28 15.64 -9.56 2.95
N GLY A 29 14.89 -9.96 1.93
CA GLY A 29 13.67 -10.76 2.08
C GLY A 29 12.36 -10.00 1.92
N VAL A 30 12.37 -8.71 1.59
CA VAL A 30 11.14 -8.00 1.23
C VAL A 30 10.60 -8.58 -0.08
N ASN A 31 9.38 -9.07 -0.06
CA ASN A 31 8.74 -9.77 -1.18
C ASN A 31 7.44 -9.11 -1.68
N TYR A 32 7.09 -7.93 -1.16
CA TYR A 32 5.91 -7.17 -1.57
C TYR A 32 6.31 -5.72 -1.82
N ILE A 33 6.11 -5.24 -3.04
CA ILE A 33 6.43 -3.86 -3.47
C ILE A 33 5.13 -3.13 -3.77
N ASP A 34 4.87 -2.07 -3.01
CA ASP A 34 3.67 -1.23 -3.16
C ASP A 34 4.00 0.09 -3.86
N THR A 35 3.30 0.36 -4.96
CA THR A 35 3.37 1.63 -5.68
C THR A 35 1.97 2.10 -6.10
N ALA A 36 1.87 3.19 -6.85
CA ALA A 36 0.62 3.66 -7.44
C ALA A 36 0.89 4.59 -8.63
N TYR A 37 -0.09 4.68 -9.51
CA TYR A 37 -0.07 5.50 -10.73
C TYR A 37 0.36 6.95 -10.51
N VAL A 38 -0.09 7.56 -9.39
CA VAL A 38 0.12 8.99 -9.09
C VAL A 38 1.34 9.25 -8.19
N TYR A 39 1.98 8.23 -7.63
CA TYR A 39 3.08 8.45 -6.70
C TYR A 39 4.28 9.09 -7.42
N HIS A 40 4.85 10.11 -6.78
CA HIS A 40 5.95 10.88 -7.35
C HIS A 40 5.62 11.40 -8.76
N GLU A 41 4.40 11.96 -8.91
CA GLU A 41 3.91 12.49 -10.19
C GLU A 41 3.97 11.46 -11.35
N GLY A 42 3.78 10.18 -11.01
CA GLY A 42 3.82 9.07 -11.95
C GLY A 42 5.19 8.45 -12.18
N GLN A 43 6.25 8.95 -11.53
CA GLN A 43 7.61 8.41 -11.69
C GLN A 43 7.87 7.17 -10.81
N SER A 44 7.10 6.96 -9.75
CA SER A 44 7.32 5.82 -8.84
C SER A 44 7.26 4.46 -9.54
N GLU A 45 6.27 4.24 -10.41
CA GLU A 45 6.16 2.98 -11.18
C GLU A 45 7.33 2.80 -12.16
N VAL A 46 7.84 3.89 -12.75
CA VAL A 46 9.01 3.86 -13.64
C VAL A 46 10.25 3.38 -12.89
N VAL A 47 10.49 3.94 -11.70
CA VAL A 47 11.65 3.56 -10.86
C VAL A 47 11.52 2.14 -10.34
N VAL A 48 10.32 1.72 -9.94
CA VAL A 48 10.06 0.32 -9.56
C VAL A 48 10.36 -0.60 -10.75
N GLY A 49 9.90 -0.29 -11.96
CA GLY A 49 10.18 -1.06 -13.17
C GLY A 49 11.69 -1.17 -13.48
N GLU A 50 12.49 -0.11 -13.20
CA GLU A 50 13.94 -0.18 -13.30
C GLU A 50 14.57 -1.08 -12.22
N ALA A 51 14.10 -0.99 -10.98
CA ALA A 51 14.60 -1.80 -9.89
C ALA A 51 14.34 -3.29 -10.10
N LEU A 52 13.23 -3.63 -10.75
CA LEU A 52 12.80 -5.02 -10.96
C LEU A 52 13.43 -5.72 -12.18
N LYS A 53 14.31 -5.05 -12.93
CA LYS A 53 15.12 -5.70 -13.97
C LYS A 53 16.08 -6.74 -13.40
N GLU A 54 16.70 -7.51 -14.30
CA GLU A 54 17.80 -8.43 -13.96
C GLU A 54 17.38 -9.54 -12.98
N GLY A 55 16.15 -10.07 -13.13
CA GLY A 55 15.65 -11.17 -12.31
C GLY A 55 15.09 -10.77 -10.95
N TYR A 56 14.90 -9.46 -10.69
CA TYR A 56 14.26 -9.01 -9.44
C TYR A 56 12.74 -9.09 -9.48
N ARG A 57 12.11 -9.02 -10.69
CA ARG A 57 10.64 -9.13 -10.82
C ARG A 57 10.10 -10.45 -10.26
N GLU A 58 10.80 -11.52 -10.48
CA GLU A 58 10.41 -12.88 -10.06
C GLU A 58 10.57 -13.12 -8.55
N LYS A 59 11.33 -12.26 -7.87
CA LYS A 59 11.55 -12.36 -6.42
C LYS A 59 10.43 -11.74 -5.59
N VAL A 60 9.57 -10.90 -6.19
CA VAL A 60 8.61 -10.09 -5.46
C VAL A 60 7.22 -10.10 -6.07
N LYS A 61 6.25 -9.78 -5.24
CA LYS A 61 4.88 -9.44 -5.63
C LYS A 61 4.76 -7.92 -5.79
N VAL A 62 4.20 -7.49 -6.91
CA VAL A 62 4.02 -6.08 -7.24
C VAL A 62 2.58 -5.67 -7.07
N ALA A 63 2.37 -4.61 -6.29
CA ALA A 63 1.08 -3.96 -6.11
C ALA A 63 1.10 -2.57 -6.74
N THR A 64 0.09 -2.26 -7.56
CA THR A 64 -0.20 -0.90 -8.01
C THR A 64 -1.71 -0.62 -7.98
N LYS A 65 -2.12 0.61 -8.27
CA LYS A 65 -3.47 1.07 -7.94
C LYS A 65 -4.11 1.86 -9.08
N MET A 66 -5.39 1.57 -9.37
CA MET A 66 -6.24 2.35 -10.25
C MET A 66 -6.61 3.68 -9.58
N PRO A 67 -6.22 4.83 -10.11
CA PRO A 67 -6.57 6.14 -9.55
C PRO A 67 -8.02 6.50 -9.86
N VAL A 68 -8.99 5.91 -9.15
CA VAL A 68 -10.44 6.05 -9.39
C VAL A 68 -10.87 7.52 -9.48
N PHE A 69 -10.24 8.39 -8.67
CA PHE A 69 -10.53 9.83 -8.67
C PHE A 69 -10.18 10.56 -9.97
N SER A 70 -9.30 9.99 -10.81
CA SER A 70 -8.78 10.62 -12.04
C SER A 70 -9.26 9.99 -13.35
N VAL A 71 -10.02 8.89 -13.32
CA VAL A 71 -10.61 8.27 -14.52
C VAL A 71 -12.02 8.78 -14.74
N GLU A 72 -12.41 9.06 -15.97
CA GLU A 72 -13.71 9.64 -16.32
C GLU A 72 -14.53 8.74 -17.26
N SER A 73 -13.92 7.70 -17.81
CA SER A 73 -14.56 6.78 -18.74
C SER A 73 -13.97 5.39 -18.67
N LYS A 74 -14.68 4.38 -19.21
CA LYS A 74 -14.15 3.02 -19.35
C LYS A 74 -12.87 2.97 -20.21
N ALA A 75 -12.73 3.81 -21.20
CA ALA A 75 -11.51 3.89 -22.02
C ALA A 75 -10.30 4.36 -21.21
N ASP A 76 -10.51 5.17 -20.17
CA ASP A 76 -9.43 5.59 -19.27
C ASP A 76 -8.88 4.42 -18.45
N LEU A 77 -9.71 3.45 -18.09
CA LEU A 77 -9.30 2.28 -17.31
C LEU A 77 -8.21 1.50 -18.04
N ASP A 78 -8.44 1.17 -19.32
CA ASP A 78 -7.44 0.47 -20.14
C ASP A 78 -6.20 1.33 -20.35
N ARG A 79 -6.36 2.62 -20.67
CA ARG A 79 -5.24 3.54 -20.88
C ARG A 79 -4.35 3.67 -19.63
N VAL A 80 -4.95 3.78 -18.45
CA VAL A 80 -4.22 3.85 -17.18
C VAL A 80 -3.49 2.54 -16.92
N PHE A 81 -4.18 1.42 -17.03
CA PHE A 81 -3.61 0.10 -16.76
C PHE A 81 -2.45 -0.25 -17.69
N GLU A 82 -2.60 -0.03 -19.00
CA GLU A 82 -1.53 -0.24 -19.97
C GLU A 82 -0.32 0.68 -19.70
N THR A 83 -0.58 1.92 -19.26
CA THR A 83 0.49 2.83 -18.83
C THR A 83 1.25 2.28 -17.62
N GLN A 84 0.54 1.72 -16.64
CA GLN A 84 1.13 1.11 -15.44
C GLN A 84 2.01 -0.09 -15.80
N LEU A 85 1.51 -1.01 -16.62
CA LEU A 85 2.28 -2.17 -17.08
C LEU A 85 3.56 -1.73 -17.83
N LYS A 86 3.44 -0.73 -18.69
CA LYS A 86 4.59 -0.16 -19.41
C LYS A 86 5.62 0.47 -18.47
N ARG A 87 5.18 1.25 -17.47
CA ARG A 87 6.06 1.88 -16.48
C ARG A 87 6.77 0.83 -15.63
N LEU A 88 6.03 -0.18 -15.17
CA LEU A 88 6.53 -1.29 -14.37
C LEU A 88 7.35 -2.31 -15.17
N LYS A 89 7.33 -2.23 -16.52
CA LYS A 89 8.04 -3.15 -17.43
C LYS A 89 7.67 -4.61 -17.19
N THR A 90 6.39 -4.87 -17.04
CA THR A 90 5.82 -6.20 -16.78
C THR A 90 4.55 -6.38 -17.63
N ASP A 91 4.14 -7.60 -17.84
CA ASP A 91 2.91 -7.96 -18.54
C ASP A 91 1.72 -8.19 -17.60
N HIS A 92 1.99 -8.27 -16.28
CA HIS A 92 0.98 -8.47 -15.25
C HIS A 92 1.39 -7.81 -13.93
N VAL A 93 0.41 -7.61 -13.04
CA VAL A 93 0.62 -7.22 -11.64
C VAL A 93 0.03 -8.28 -10.71
N ASP A 94 0.70 -8.54 -9.59
CA ASP A 94 0.23 -9.55 -8.64
C ASP A 94 -0.96 -9.04 -7.84
N PHE A 95 -0.95 -7.77 -7.43
CA PHE A 95 -1.99 -7.15 -6.61
C PHE A 95 -2.44 -5.84 -7.24
N TYR A 96 -3.74 -5.67 -7.44
CA TYR A 96 -4.30 -4.46 -8.00
C TYR A 96 -5.37 -3.87 -7.09
N LEU A 97 -5.23 -2.58 -6.76
CA LEU A 97 -6.12 -1.93 -5.82
C LEU A 97 -6.95 -0.84 -6.51
N LEU A 98 -8.20 -0.67 -6.12
CA LEU A 98 -8.89 0.58 -6.31
C LEU A 98 -8.33 1.61 -5.31
N HIS A 99 -7.76 2.72 -5.83
CA HIS A 99 -6.97 3.66 -5.04
C HIS A 99 -7.83 4.64 -4.26
N SER A 100 -7.59 4.73 -2.94
CA SER A 100 -8.20 5.73 -2.05
C SER A 100 -9.73 5.72 -2.12
N LEU A 101 -10.35 4.56 -1.89
CA LEU A 101 -11.80 4.49 -1.83
C LEU A 101 -12.34 5.27 -0.63
N MET A 102 -13.30 6.11 -0.94
CA MET A 102 -14.16 6.88 -0.06
C MET A 102 -15.58 6.85 -0.67
N ALA A 103 -16.60 7.34 0.00
CA ALA A 103 -17.98 7.34 -0.49
C ALA A 103 -18.10 7.86 -1.94
N GLN A 104 -17.39 8.94 -2.28
CA GLN A 104 -17.44 9.53 -3.62
C GLN A 104 -16.76 8.67 -4.68
N THR A 105 -15.52 8.19 -4.41
CA THR A 105 -14.78 7.36 -5.36
C THR A 105 -15.39 5.97 -5.48
N TRP A 106 -16.02 5.45 -4.43
CA TRP A 106 -16.76 4.21 -4.48
C TRP A 106 -17.97 4.29 -5.43
N ARG A 107 -18.79 5.35 -5.33
CA ARG A 107 -19.89 5.58 -6.28
C ARG A 107 -19.40 5.68 -7.72
N LYS A 108 -18.30 6.42 -7.94
CA LYS A 108 -17.69 6.52 -9.28
C LYS A 108 -17.20 5.16 -9.79
N ALA A 109 -16.63 4.32 -8.91
CA ALA A 109 -16.22 2.97 -9.29
C ALA A 109 -17.41 2.10 -9.74
N GLN A 110 -18.54 2.23 -9.06
CA GLN A 110 -19.79 1.55 -9.43
C GLN A 110 -20.35 2.08 -10.76
N GLU A 111 -20.45 3.40 -10.94
CA GLU A 111 -20.96 4.05 -12.15
C GLU A 111 -20.16 3.69 -13.41
N LEU A 112 -18.84 3.58 -13.29
CA LEU A 112 -17.94 3.19 -14.37
C LEU A 112 -17.78 1.68 -14.53
N ASP A 113 -18.40 0.88 -13.66
CA ASP A 113 -18.29 -0.59 -13.64
C ASP A 113 -16.82 -1.05 -13.60
N ILE A 114 -16.02 -0.41 -12.71
CA ILE A 114 -14.58 -0.69 -12.61
C ILE A 114 -14.33 -2.12 -12.13
N LEU A 115 -15.21 -2.68 -11.30
CA LEU A 115 -15.08 -4.04 -10.82
C LEU A 115 -15.24 -5.06 -11.95
N GLY A 116 -16.28 -4.93 -12.79
CA GLY A 116 -16.47 -5.81 -13.95
C GLY A 116 -15.30 -5.71 -14.94
N TRP A 117 -14.76 -4.49 -15.14
CA TRP A 117 -13.52 -4.31 -15.93
C TRP A 117 -12.33 -5.04 -15.29
N ALA A 118 -12.13 -4.92 -13.98
CA ALA A 118 -11.01 -5.50 -13.27
C ALA A 118 -11.09 -7.04 -13.22
N GLU A 119 -12.28 -7.62 -13.06
CA GLU A 119 -12.51 -9.07 -13.19
C GLU A 119 -12.10 -9.57 -14.58
N GLY A 120 -12.43 -8.84 -15.65
CA GLY A 120 -11.95 -9.16 -16.99
C GLY A 120 -10.41 -9.19 -17.08
N LYS A 121 -9.70 -8.27 -16.36
CA LYS A 121 -8.23 -8.31 -16.32
C LYS A 121 -7.67 -9.44 -15.47
N VAL A 122 -8.40 -9.91 -14.47
CA VAL A 122 -8.07 -11.16 -13.74
C VAL A 122 -8.23 -12.36 -14.65
N ASP A 123 -9.31 -12.48 -15.41
CA ASP A 123 -9.55 -13.56 -16.36
C ASP A 123 -8.49 -13.59 -17.48
N GLU A 124 -8.01 -12.42 -17.91
CA GLU A 124 -6.88 -12.28 -18.85
C GLU A 124 -5.53 -12.66 -18.23
N GLY A 125 -5.44 -12.90 -16.93
CA GLY A 125 -4.20 -13.19 -16.21
C GLY A 125 -3.27 -11.97 -16.02
N LYS A 126 -3.78 -10.75 -16.28
CA LYS A 126 -3.02 -9.51 -16.14
C LYS A 126 -3.05 -8.94 -14.71
N ILE A 127 -4.05 -9.33 -13.91
CA ILE A 127 -4.18 -9.02 -12.50
C ILE A 127 -4.27 -10.33 -11.73
N GLY A 128 -3.44 -10.49 -10.69
CA GLY A 128 -3.50 -11.67 -9.84
C GLY A 128 -4.63 -11.60 -8.81
N TYR A 129 -4.63 -10.55 -8.00
CA TYR A 129 -5.59 -10.36 -6.90
C TYR A 129 -6.13 -8.94 -6.85
N LEU A 130 -7.44 -8.81 -6.61
CA LEU A 130 -8.13 -7.53 -6.48
C LEU A 130 -8.29 -7.12 -5.02
N GLY A 131 -8.07 -5.84 -4.76
CA GLY A 131 -8.27 -5.21 -3.47
C GLY A 131 -8.56 -3.72 -3.59
N PHE A 132 -8.55 -3.03 -2.48
CA PHE A 132 -8.74 -1.58 -2.43
C PHE A 132 -7.90 -0.95 -1.30
N SER A 133 -7.54 0.32 -1.44
CA SER A 133 -7.05 1.15 -0.34
C SER A 133 -8.16 2.12 0.09
N PHE A 134 -8.22 2.39 1.39
CA PHE A 134 -9.38 3.03 2.01
C PHE A 134 -9.00 4.24 2.87
N HIS A 135 -9.83 5.32 2.79
CA HIS A 135 -9.62 6.57 3.52
C HIS A 135 -10.94 7.28 3.89
N ASP A 136 -11.92 6.56 4.46
CA ASP A 136 -13.20 7.13 4.88
C ASP A 136 -13.66 6.51 6.22
N GLU A 137 -14.88 6.76 6.64
CA GLU A 137 -15.48 6.26 7.87
C GLU A 137 -15.85 4.77 7.77
N TYR A 138 -15.93 4.11 8.93
CA TYR A 138 -16.17 2.67 9.05
C TYR A 138 -17.43 2.16 8.32
N ASP A 139 -18.53 2.93 8.31
CA ASP A 139 -19.75 2.49 7.63
C ASP A 139 -19.57 2.35 6.12
N ILE A 140 -18.81 3.26 5.50
CA ILE A 140 -18.42 3.17 4.07
C ILE A 140 -17.47 2.00 3.85
N PHE A 141 -16.56 1.75 4.79
CA PHE A 141 -15.68 0.58 4.72
C PHE A 141 -16.47 -0.72 4.64
N ARG A 142 -17.46 -0.90 5.51
CA ARG A 142 -18.32 -2.08 5.51
C ARG A 142 -19.09 -2.24 4.20
N GLU A 143 -19.68 -1.14 3.70
CA GLU A 143 -20.38 -1.14 2.42
C GLU A 143 -19.48 -1.68 1.30
N ILE A 144 -18.23 -1.19 1.22
CA ILE A 144 -17.27 -1.61 0.20
C ILE A 144 -16.88 -3.09 0.38
N VAL A 145 -16.58 -3.51 1.62
CA VAL A 145 -16.20 -4.90 1.91
C VAL A 145 -17.32 -5.87 1.54
N ASP A 146 -18.58 -5.52 1.82
CA ASP A 146 -19.73 -6.39 1.55
C ASP A 146 -20.16 -6.42 0.08
N ALA A 147 -19.71 -5.46 -0.73
CA ALA A 147 -20.17 -5.29 -2.10
C ALA A 147 -19.47 -6.20 -3.12
N PHE A 148 -18.34 -6.80 -2.78
CA PHE A 148 -17.54 -7.58 -3.71
C PHE A 148 -16.72 -8.66 -2.98
N ASP A 149 -16.33 -9.73 -3.69
CA ASP A 149 -15.47 -10.79 -3.15
C ASP A 149 -13.98 -10.38 -3.23
N TRP A 150 -13.61 -9.41 -2.39
CA TRP A 150 -12.26 -8.88 -2.33
C TRP A 150 -11.28 -9.89 -1.75
N THR A 151 -10.08 -9.97 -2.32
CA THR A 151 -8.99 -10.77 -1.76
C THR A 151 -8.31 -10.08 -0.59
N PHE A 152 -8.18 -8.74 -0.65
CA PHE A 152 -7.47 -7.97 0.37
C PHE A 152 -7.94 -6.51 0.41
N CYS A 153 -7.60 -5.83 1.49
CA CYS A 153 -7.75 -4.38 1.60
C CYS A 153 -6.50 -3.76 2.23
N GLN A 154 -6.33 -2.46 2.00
CA GLN A 154 -5.24 -1.67 2.56
C GLN A 154 -5.81 -0.52 3.38
N ILE A 155 -5.53 -0.51 4.70
CA ILE A 155 -6.04 0.47 5.65
C ILE A 155 -4.92 1.15 6.42
N GLN A 156 -5.15 2.37 6.88
CA GLN A 156 -4.29 3.02 7.86
C GLN A 156 -4.53 2.41 9.24
N TYR A 157 -3.47 1.98 9.93
CA TYR A 157 -3.58 1.45 11.29
C TYR A 157 -2.26 1.55 12.05
N ASN A 158 -2.32 2.13 13.25
CA ASN A 158 -1.23 2.24 14.20
C ASN A 158 -1.79 2.50 15.61
N TYR A 159 -0.98 2.46 16.67
CA TYR A 159 -1.47 2.56 18.04
C TYR A 159 -1.98 3.96 18.46
N LEU A 160 -1.79 5.00 17.64
CA LEU A 160 -2.42 6.31 17.84
C LEU A 160 -3.79 6.41 17.15
N ASP A 161 -3.96 5.69 16.05
CA ASP A 161 -5.11 5.80 15.15
C ASP A 161 -6.00 4.55 15.16
N GLU A 162 -6.20 3.94 16.35
CA GLU A 162 -7.02 2.73 16.50
C GLU A 162 -8.49 2.93 16.09
N HIS A 163 -8.99 4.17 16.14
CA HIS A 163 -10.38 4.52 15.85
C HIS A 163 -10.52 5.49 14.66
N TYR A 164 -9.47 5.67 13.90
CA TYR A 164 -9.45 6.57 12.75
C TYR A 164 -9.73 5.80 11.46
N GLN A 165 -10.60 6.33 10.61
CA GLN A 165 -11.05 5.70 9.35
C GLN A 165 -11.65 4.29 9.60
N ALA A 166 -11.16 3.25 8.90
CA ALA A 166 -11.56 1.87 9.17
C ALA A 166 -11.22 1.42 10.59
N GLY A 167 -10.08 1.84 11.10
CA GLY A 167 -9.59 1.56 12.46
C GLY A 167 -9.58 0.08 12.82
N LYS A 168 -9.62 -0.19 14.12
CA LYS A 168 -9.68 -1.55 14.66
C LYS A 168 -10.94 -2.29 14.22
N ALA A 169 -12.09 -1.61 14.21
CA ALA A 169 -13.34 -2.21 13.79
C ALA A 169 -13.28 -2.70 12.33
N GLY A 170 -12.68 -1.90 11.44
CA GLY A 170 -12.48 -2.29 10.04
C GLY A 170 -11.46 -3.41 9.88
N LEU A 171 -10.37 -3.42 10.64
CA LEU A 171 -9.40 -4.50 10.67
C LEU A 171 -10.07 -5.83 11.00
N GLU A 172 -10.79 -5.89 12.13
CA GLU A 172 -11.50 -7.08 12.60
C GLU A 172 -12.60 -7.51 11.61
N TYR A 173 -13.34 -6.55 11.05
CA TYR A 173 -14.40 -6.83 10.09
C TYR A 173 -13.88 -7.44 8.79
N ALA A 174 -12.86 -6.84 8.18
CA ALA A 174 -12.26 -7.35 6.95
C ALA A 174 -11.67 -8.75 7.14
N ALA A 175 -10.91 -8.97 8.21
CA ALA A 175 -10.35 -10.28 8.54
C ALA A 175 -11.45 -11.33 8.79
N GLY A 176 -12.53 -10.95 9.49
CA GLY A 176 -13.71 -11.81 9.71
C GLY A 176 -14.45 -12.19 8.43
N ARG A 177 -14.30 -11.39 7.36
CA ARG A 177 -14.82 -11.67 6.01
C ARG A 177 -13.83 -12.43 5.12
N GLY A 178 -12.63 -12.75 5.66
CA GLY A 178 -11.61 -13.52 4.95
C GLY A 178 -10.64 -12.67 4.11
N LEU A 179 -10.70 -11.33 4.18
CA LEU A 179 -9.76 -10.46 3.48
C LEU A 179 -8.40 -10.45 4.17
N ALA A 180 -7.33 -10.48 3.39
CA ALA A 180 -6.01 -10.14 3.89
C ALA A 180 -5.92 -8.62 4.12
N VAL A 181 -5.50 -8.21 5.33
CA VAL A 181 -5.38 -6.78 5.63
C VAL A 181 -3.93 -6.33 5.54
N VAL A 182 -3.69 -5.37 4.65
CA VAL A 182 -2.40 -4.68 4.48
C VAL A 182 -2.47 -3.36 5.26
N VAL A 183 -1.52 -3.14 6.17
CA VAL A 183 -1.48 -1.91 6.98
C VAL A 183 -0.56 -0.89 6.34
N MET A 184 -1.09 0.30 6.05
CA MET A 184 -0.32 1.50 5.70
C MET A 184 -0.20 2.44 6.91
N GLU A 185 0.79 3.33 6.88
CA GLU A 185 1.09 4.27 7.95
C GLU A 185 1.31 3.61 9.34
N PRO A 186 1.98 2.44 9.44
CA PRO A 186 2.22 1.79 10.73
C PRO A 186 3.06 2.64 11.69
N LEU A 187 3.80 3.62 11.15
CA LEU A 187 4.61 4.58 11.90
C LEU A 187 4.06 6.02 11.86
N ALA A 188 2.80 6.22 11.46
CA ALA A 188 2.16 7.54 11.35
C ALA A 188 3.08 8.56 10.62
N GLY A 189 3.52 8.23 9.42
CA GLY A 189 4.41 9.08 8.63
C GLY A 189 5.84 9.24 9.18
N GLY A 190 6.22 8.46 10.18
CA GLY A 190 7.50 8.53 10.89
C GLY A 190 7.38 9.14 12.30
N LEU A 191 6.22 9.66 12.68
CA LEU A 191 5.98 10.23 14.02
C LEU A 191 6.27 9.21 15.13
N LEU A 192 5.95 7.94 14.90
CA LEU A 192 6.16 6.85 15.86
C LEU A 192 7.59 6.26 15.82
N ALA A 193 8.46 6.78 14.97
CA ALA A 193 9.86 6.37 14.90
C ALA A 193 10.82 7.29 15.67
N VAL A 194 10.35 8.48 16.10
CA VAL A 194 11.15 9.42 16.89
C VAL A 194 11.16 9.04 18.38
N GLN A 195 12.02 9.67 19.15
CA GLN A 195 12.09 9.43 20.58
C GLN A 195 10.73 9.75 21.25
N PRO A 196 10.16 8.80 21.98
CA PRO A 196 8.86 9.01 22.61
C PRO A 196 8.95 9.99 23.80
N PRO A 197 7.82 10.51 24.28
CA PRO A 197 7.77 11.23 25.56
C PRO A 197 8.39 10.40 26.69
N VAL A 198 8.97 11.12 27.67
CA VAL A 198 9.72 10.49 28.78
C VAL A 198 8.89 9.46 29.55
N ASP A 199 7.58 9.72 29.71
CA ASP A 199 6.70 8.82 30.45
C ASP A 199 6.48 7.50 29.67
N ILE A 200 6.34 7.57 28.35
CA ILE A 200 6.24 6.38 27.50
C ILE A 200 7.57 5.60 27.53
N GLN A 201 8.71 6.29 27.42
CA GLN A 201 10.00 5.64 27.51
C GLN A 201 10.18 4.89 28.85
N ARG A 202 9.77 5.49 29.97
CA ARG A 202 9.80 4.83 31.29
C ARG A 202 8.96 3.55 31.35
N GLU A 203 7.77 3.54 30.69
CA GLU A 203 6.95 2.32 30.65
C GLU A 203 7.65 1.21 29.83
N TRP A 204 8.26 1.57 28.70
CA TRP A 204 9.02 0.60 27.91
C TRP A 204 10.24 0.07 28.67
N ASP A 205 10.95 0.93 29.38
CA ASP A 205 12.14 0.53 30.17
C ASP A 205 11.81 -0.50 31.26
N LYS A 206 10.58 -0.46 31.82
CA LYS A 206 10.13 -1.46 32.80
C LYS A 206 10.05 -2.87 32.24
N THR A 207 9.94 -3.03 30.93
CA THR A 207 9.91 -4.34 30.29
C THR A 207 11.26 -5.04 30.31
N GLY A 208 12.36 -4.32 30.54
CA GLY A 208 13.73 -4.84 30.45
C GLY A 208 14.19 -5.08 29.00
N VAL A 209 13.36 -4.80 28.00
CA VAL A 209 13.67 -5.03 26.57
C VAL A 209 14.06 -3.72 25.91
N LYS A 210 15.26 -3.67 25.32
CA LYS A 210 15.72 -2.51 24.55
C LYS A 210 15.22 -2.60 23.10
N ARG A 211 14.37 -1.66 22.72
CA ARG A 211 13.84 -1.51 21.36
C ARG A 211 13.79 -0.03 20.98
N SER A 212 13.92 0.25 19.67
CA SER A 212 13.60 1.59 19.15
C SER A 212 12.09 1.84 19.19
N ALA A 213 11.68 3.10 19.12
CA ALA A 213 10.27 3.45 19.00
C ALA A 213 9.62 2.81 17.77
N ALA A 214 10.33 2.79 16.64
CA ALA A 214 9.88 2.12 15.42
C ALA A 214 9.66 0.62 15.61
N ASP A 215 10.58 -0.09 16.32
CA ASP A 215 10.42 -1.54 16.60
C ASP A 215 9.20 -1.79 17.50
N TRP A 216 8.96 -0.96 18.51
CA TRP A 216 7.75 -1.05 19.34
C TRP A 216 6.47 -0.87 18.51
N ALA A 217 6.43 0.16 17.64
CA ALA A 217 5.25 0.47 16.83
C ALA A 217 4.97 -0.63 15.79
N LEU A 218 6.00 -1.12 15.09
CA LEU A 218 5.83 -2.20 14.11
C LEU A 218 5.38 -3.51 14.78
N ARG A 219 5.94 -3.84 15.94
CA ARG A 219 5.51 -5.04 16.69
C ARG A 219 4.09 -4.93 17.20
N TRP A 220 3.65 -3.73 17.57
CA TRP A 220 2.26 -3.53 17.94
C TRP A 220 1.32 -3.88 16.78
N VAL A 221 1.62 -3.41 15.57
CA VAL A 221 0.86 -3.76 14.37
C VAL A 221 0.91 -5.26 14.09
N TRP A 222 2.10 -5.86 14.12
CA TRP A 222 2.27 -7.31 13.85
C TRP A 222 1.69 -8.23 14.93
N ASN A 223 1.37 -7.71 16.11
CA ASN A 223 0.74 -8.49 17.16
C ASN A 223 -0.76 -8.74 16.92
N HIS A 224 -1.34 -8.11 15.90
CA HIS A 224 -2.71 -8.37 15.46
C HIS A 224 -2.69 -9.49 14.43
N SER A 225 -3.37 -10.62 14.76
CA SER A 225 -3.46 -11.80 13.88
C SER A 225 -4.17 -11.51 12.57
N GLU A 226 -4.96 -10.46 12.51
CA GLU A 226 -5.71 -9.95 11.37
C GLU A 226 -4.82 -9.25 10.34
N VAL A 227 -3.62 -8.83 10.73
CA VAL A 227 -2.68 -8.11 9.84
C VAL A 227 -1.86 -9.11 9.02
N ALA A 228 -2.05 -9.08 7.71
CA ALA A 228 -1.28 -9.90 6.78
C ALA A 228 0.13 -9.34 6.54
N THR A 229 0.25 -8.02 6.39
CA THR A 229 1.53 -7.33 6.22
C THR A 229 1.42 -5.84 6.54
N ALA A 230 2.55 -5.20 6.82
CA ALA A 230 2.65 -3.75 7.01
C ALA A 230 3.61 -3.14 6.00
N LEU A 231 3.22 -1.99 5.45
CA LEU A 231 4.02 -1.25 4.47
C LEU A 231 5.05 -0.36 5.16
N SER A 232 6.25 -0.37 4.65
CA SER A 232 7.31 0.58 5.06
C SER A 232 7.52 1.64 3.98
N GLY A 233 7.59 2.90 4.43
CA GLY A 233 7.99 4.04 3.60
C GLY A 233 9.42 4.51 3.87
N MET A 234 10.27 3.69 4.48
CA MET A 234 11.67 4.01 4.72
C MET A 234 12.40 4.23 3.39
N ASN A 235 13.11 5.35 3.27
CA ASN A 235 13.73 5.82 2.04
C ASN A 235 15.21 6.15 2.18
N ALA A 236 15.87 5.58 3.19
CA ALA A 236 17.31 5.67 3.40
C ALA A 236 17.85 4.33 3.87
N MET A 237 19.11 4.06 3.46
CA MET A 237 19.91 2.97 4.06
C MET A 237 20.41 3.47 5.40
N GLY A 238 20.00 2.85 6.51
CA GLY A 238 20.40 3.19 7.87
C GLY A 238 21.15 2.08 8.56
#